data_93117e7c7c630ab63faed9e2c77f2e93
#
_entry.id   93117e7c7c630ab63faed9e2c77f2e93
#
_cell.length_a   1.000
_cell.length_b   1.000
_cell.length_c   1.000
_cell.angle_alpha   90.00
_cell.angle_beta   90.00
_cell.angle_gamma   90.00
#
_symmetry.space_group_name_H-M   'P 1'
#
loop_
_entity.id
_entity.type
_entity.pdbx_description
1 polymer ?
#
loop_
_entity_poly.entity_id
_entity_poly.type
_entity_poly.pdbx_seq_one_letter_code
_entity_poly.pdbx_strand_id
1 'polypeptide(L)'
;NRNINNIFFIFALSHLLIWTVVPTITNKNLPLDVIEALAWGSNLDWGFNKHPPGSAFFPEVFFQIFGAQDWAYYFLSSLFVVISFYVVFKFANEILQNKLLSLFSVLILEAIYFYNFTTPEFNVNVCQLPFWSLVVYFSWKIYSSKEIKLSDCFCIGLFGAIGFLSKYLFVYLLASIFLLFAYLIFIKKDRKFDFKYFIILEVFIVLLVPHLVWLYGNDFITIFYGLKRTGLEPNLINHFEQPILFLLKQLGILLPFFFLTWLLVKKIKIKLNINDKKLLFLLFINLLPIFLILLTSAIMGSKIRTMWMTPFY
;
A
#
# COMPACT_ATOMS: atom_id res chain seq x y z
N ASN A 1 18.88 7.78 -21.66
CA ASN A 1 18.56 6.86 -20.53
C ASN A 1 19.21 7.26 -19.20
N ARG A 2 20.47 7.76 -19.18
CA ARG A 2 21.13 8.23 -17.95
C ARG A 2 20.47 9.49 -17.41
N ASN A 3 20.10 10.41 -18.28
CA ASN A 3 19.45 11.67 -17.88
C ASN A 3 18.08 11.43 -17.18
N ILE A 4 17.28 10.45 -17.61
CA ILE A 4 15.97 10.19 -17.01
C ILE A 4 16.12 9.61 -15.59
N ASN A 5 17.10 8.73 -15.37
CA ASN A 5 17.38 8.24 -14.02
C ASN A 5 17.80 9.41 -13.08
N ASN A 6 18.65 10.32 -13.58
CA ASN A 6 19.07 11.47 -12.80
C ASN A 6 17.87 12.37 -12.47
N ILE A 7 16.96 12.62 -13.42
CA ILE A 7 15.72 13.38 -13.18
C ILE A 7 14.87 12.70 -12.11
N PHE A 8 14.70 11.37 -12.18
CA PHE A 8 13.99 10.62 -11.15
C PHE A 8 14.64 10.80 -9.77
N PHE A 9 15.96 10.67 -9.66
CA PHE A 9 16.65 10.83 -8.37
C PHE A 9 16.58 12.26 -7.84
N ILE A 10 16.67 13.28 -8.71
CA ILE A 10 16.49 14.68 -8.31
C ILE A 10 15.05 14.89 -7.79
N PHE A 11 14.04 14.37 -8.50
CA PHE A 11 12.66 14.43 -8.05
C PHE A 11 12.46 13.74 -6.69
N ALA A 12 12.94 12.51 -6.54
CA ALA A 12 12.81 11.74 -5.31
C ALA A 12 13.50 12.43 -4.12
N LEU A 13 14.71 12.96 -4.34
CA LEU A 13 15.44 13.71 -3.33
C LEU A 13 14.72 15.03 -2.98
N SER A 14 14.22 15.75 -3.97
CA SER A 14 13.45 16.99 -3.75
C SER A 14 12.18 16.71 -2.95
N HIS A 15 11.45 15.65 -3.28
CA HIS A 15 10.27 15.22 -2.52
C HIS A 15 10.65 14.91 -1.06
N LEU A 16 11.69 14.09 -0.86
CA LEU A 16 12.18 13.74 0.48
C LEU A 16 12.54 14.98 1.30
N LEU A 17 13.28 15.92 0.72
CA LEU A 17 13.73 17.14 1.41
C LEU A 17 12.56 18.08 1.72
N ILE A 18 11.68 18.34 0.74
CA ILE A 18 10.55 19.27 0.91
C ILE A 18 9.62 18.75 2.00
N TRP A 19 9.19 17.48 1.93
CA TRP A 19 8.25 16.89 2.87
C TRP A 19 8.86 16.48 4.22
N THR A 20 10.19 16.63 4.37
CA THR A 20 10.87 16.58 5.67
C THR A 20 11.03 17.96 6.25
N VAL A 21 11.61 18.90 5.50
CA VAL A 21 12.02 20.21 6.01
C VAL A 21 10.82 21.13 6.25
N VAL A 22 9.87 21.18 5.29
CA VAL A 22 8.71 22.09 5.41
C VAL A 22 7.90 21.80 6.67
N PRO A 23 7.40 20.56 6.92
CA PRO A 23 6.64 20.30 8.14
C PRO A 23 7.47 20.46 9.41
N THR A 24 8.79 20.20 9.37
CA THR A 24 9.68 20.44 10.52
C THR A 24 9.71 21.92 10.93
N ILE A 25 9.68 22.82 9.96
CA ILE A 25 9.75 24.26 10.23
C ILE A 25 8.37 24.85 10.56
N THR A 26 7.32 24.36 9.93
CA THR A 26 5.98 24.95 10.01
C THR A 26 5.13 24.40 11.15
N ASN A 27 5.31 23.14 11.53
CA ASN A 27 4.52 22.51 12.57
C ASN A 27 5.13 22.78 13.95
N LYS A 28 4.28 23.09 14.93
CA LYS A 28 4.68 23.30 16.32
C LYS A 28 4.79 22.00 17.12
N ASN A 29 4.06 20.96 16.68
CA ASN A 29 3.99 19.66 17.32
C ASN A 29 3.97 18.57 16.25
N LEU A 30 4.40 17.37 16.63
CA LEU A 30 4.20 16.19 15.80
C LEU A 30 2.72 15.89 15.59
N PRO A 31 2.34 15.33 14.43
CA PRO A 31 0.99 14.82 14.19
C PRO A 31 0.58 13.76 15.21
N LEU A 32 -0.73 13.66 15.47
CA LEU A 32 -1.27 12.80 16.53
C LEU A 32 -0.92 11.32 16.35
N ASP A 33 -1.04 10.79 15.13
CA ASP A 33 -0.76 9.38 14.85
C ASP A 33 0.74 9.05 15.07
N VAL A 34 1.65 10.02 14.88
CA VAL A 34 3.09 9.86 15.16
C VAL A 34 3.35 9.80 16.66
N ILE A 35 2.72 10.69 17.44
CA ILE A 35 2.84 10.69 18.91
C ILE A 35 2.31 9.37 19.48
N GLU A 36 1.16 8.90 18.98
CA GLU A 36 0.57 7.63 19.40
C GLU A 36 1.46 6.44 19.02
N ALA A 37 2.03 6.44 17.82
CA ALA A 37 2.96 5.39 17.36
C ALA A 37 4.24 5.33 18.22
N LEU A 38 4.79 6.48 18.61
CA LEU A 38 5.95 6.55 19.53
C LEU A 38 5.60 6.04 20.93
N ALA A 39 4.43 6.41 21.46
CA ALA A 39 3.97 5.92 22.77
C ALA A 39 3.78 4.39 22.76
N TRP A 40 3.31 3.81 21.67
CA TRP A 40 3.21 2.36 21.52
C TRP A 40 4.59 1.71 21.30
N GLY A 41 5.43 2.30 20.45
CA GLY A 41 6.74 1.79 20.10
C GLY A 41 7.66 1.63 21.30
N SER A 42 7.54 2.52 22.29
CA SER A 42 8.34 2.45 23.51
C SER A 42 8.16 1.15 24.32
N ASN A 43 7.03 0.45 24.14
CA ASN A 43 6.77 -0.84 24.78
C ASN A 43 7.20 -2.05 23.94
N LEU A 44 7.43 -1.87 22.61
CA LEU A 44 7.77 -2.93 21.65
C LEU A 44 6.87 -4.16 21.71
N ASP A 45 5.57 -3.95 21.97
CA ASP A 45 4.58 -5.02 21.98
C ASP A 45 4.24 -5.50 20.57
N TRP A 46 3.84 -6.75 20.45
CA TRP A 46 3.47 -7.36 19.17
C TRP A 46 2.07 -7.01 18.69
N GLY A 47 1.44 -6.01 19.27
CA GLY A 47 0.16 -5.44 18.85
C GLY A 47 -0.30 -4.36 19.81
N PHE A 48 -1.28 -3.58 19.37
CA PHE A 48 -1.86 -2.49 20.13
C PHE A 48 -3.38 -2.51 19.98
N ASN A 49 -4.07 -1.79 20.85
CA ASN A 49 -5.54 -1.77 20.84
C ASN A 49 -6.15 -1.36 19.49
N LYS A 50 -5.48 -0.46 18.74
CA LYS A 50 -6.00 0.06 17.46
C LYS A 50 -5.38 -0.61 16.23
N HIS A 51 -4.12 -1.00 16.29
CA HIS A 51 -3.34 -1.39 15.13
C HIS A 51 -2.35 -2.53 15.41
N PRO A 52 -1.96 -3.30 14.38
CA PRO A 52 -0.83 -4.21 14.45
C PRO A 52 0.48 -3.45 14.72
N PRO A 53 1.60 -4.13 15.05
CA PRO A 53 2.79 -3.49 15.61
C PRO A 53 3.62 -2.66 14.61
N GLY A 54 3.52 -2.90 13.30
CA GLY A 54 4.45 -2.34 12.32
C GLY A 54 4.53 -0.82 12.32
N SER A 55 3.39 -0.13 12.43
CA SER A 55 3.36 1.35 12.44
C SER A 55 4.00 1.97 13.69
N ALA A 56 4.18 1.20 14.77
CA ALA A 56 4.84 1.65 15.98
C ALA A 56 6.35 1.31 15.97
N PHE A 57 6.73 0.17 15.39
CA PHE A 57 8.12 -0.27 15.37
C PHE A 57 9.02 0.65 14.53
N PHE A 58 8.54 1.17 13.39
CA PHE A 58 9.36 2.05 12.56
C PHE A 58 9.68 3.39 13.23
N PRO A 59 8.73 4.13 13.82
CA PRO A 59 9.02 5.32 14.60
C PRO A 59 9.95 5.03 15.79
N GLU A 60 9.79 3.91 16.49
CA GLU A 60 10.66 3.53 17.59
C GLU A 60 12.10 3.31 17.13
N VAL A 61 12.33 2.61 16.02
CA VAL A 61 13.68 2.46 15.43
C VAL A 61 14.29 3.82 15.15
N PHE A 62 13.51 4.76 14.60
CA PHE A 62 13.99 6.12 14.32
C PHE A 62 14.27 6.90 15.61
N PHE A 63 13.46 6.72 16.65
CA PHE A 63 13.72 7.29 17.96
C PHE A 63 15.03 6.78 18.56
N GLN A 64 15.32 5.48 18.47
CA GLN A 64 16.57 4.90 18.97
C GLN A 64 17.81 5.41 18.20
N ILE A 65 17.66 5.77 16.92
CA ILE A 65 18.77 6.27 16.09
C ILE A 65 18.97 7.77 16.26
N PHE A 66 17.88 8.56 16.23
CA PHE A 66 17.92 10.02 16.12
C PHE A 66 17.46 10.74 17.39
N GLY A 67 16.90 10.01 18.37
CA GLY A 67 16.31 10.60 19.58
C GLY A 67 14.98 11.32 19.31
N ALA A 68 14.59 12.18 20.25
CA ALA A 68 13.35 12.96 20.19
C ALA A 68 13.49 14.17 19.24
N GLN A 69 13.68 13.90 17.95
CA GLN A 69 13.83 14.90 16.90
C GLN A 69 12.66 14.85 15.91
N ASP A 70 11.83 15.89 15.86
CA ASP A 70 10.63 15.93 15.03
C ASP A 70 10.92 15.68 13.53
N TRP A 71 12.02 16.22 13.02
CA TRP A 71 12.42 16.02 11.62
C TRP A 71 12.63 14.55 11.26
N ALA A 72 13.04 13.71 12.19
CA ALA A 72 13.31 12.30 11.94
C ALA A 72 12.03 11.53 11.55
N TYR A 73 10.90 11.90 12.13
CA TYR A 73 9.62 11.24 11.84
C TYR A 73 9.00 11.73 10.53
N TYR A 74 9.19 13.01 10.18
CA TYR A 74 8.85 13.52 8.85
C TYR A 74 9.74 12.90 7.77
N PHE A 75 11.03 12.71 8.08
CA PHE A 75 11.97 12.02 7.20
C PHE A 75 11.57 10.54 7.01
N LEU A 76 11.23 9.83 8.08
CA LEU A 76 10.72 8.44 8.00
C LEU A 76 9.52 8.35 7.05
N SER A 77 8.56 9.22 7.23
CA SER A 77 7.33 9.25 6.42
C SER A 77 7.63 9.48 4.94
N SER A 78 8.40 10.52 4.63
CA SER A 78 8.84 10.85 3.26
C SER A 78 9.69 9.74 2.66
N LEU A 79 10.54 9.09 3.44
CA LEU A 79 11.38 7.97 2.99
C LEU A 79 10.51 6.79 2.52
N PHE A 80 9.43 6.48 3.22
CA PHE A 80 8.50 5.40 2.83
C PHE A 80 7.81 5.72 1.51
N VAL A 81 7.43 6.97 1.27
CA VAL A 81 6.89 7.42 -0.02
C VAL A 81 7.94 7.29 -1.13
N VAL A 82 9.16 7.76 -0.89
CA VAL A 82 10.23 7.73 -1.90
C VAL A 82 10.66 6.31 -2.24
N ILE A 83 10.68 5.39 -1.26
CA ILE A 83 10.92 3.96 -1.53
C ILE A 83 9.81 3.43 -2.45
N SER A 84 8.54 3.77 -2.19
CA SER A 84 7.43 3.37 -3.04
C SER A 84 7.57 3.93 -4.46
N PHE A 85 7.92 5.21 -4.62
CA PHE A 85 8.19 5.82 -5.92
C PHE A 85 9.29 5.09 -6.70
N TYR A 86 10.37 4.71 -6.00
CA TYR A 86 11.45 3.95 -6.63
C TYR A 86 10.99 2.58 -7.14
N VAL A 87 10.21 1.86 -6.33
CA VAL A 87 9.67 0.56 -6.72
C VAL A 87 8.68 0.69 -7.87
N VAL A 88 7.79 1.69 -7.82
CA VAL A 88 6.85 1.99 -8.92
C VAL A 88 7.59 2.37 -10.20
N PHE A 89 8.66 3.17 -10.11
CA PHE A 89 9.49 3.50 -11.28
C PHE A 89 10.10 2.26 -11.92
N LYS A 90 10.64 1.34 -11.11
CA LYS A 90 11.18 0.06 -11.58
C LYS A 90 10.11 -0.82 -12.22
N PHE A 91 8.98 -0.98 -11.53
CA PHE A 91 7.86 -1.78 -12.00
C PHE A 91 7.30 -1.25 -13.33
N ALA A 92 7.06 0.06 -13.41
CA ALA A 92 6.60 0.72 -14.63
C ALA A 92 7.60 0.54 -15.78
N ASN A 93 8.92 0.58 -15.50
CA ASN A 93 9.94 0.37 -16.54
C ASN A 93 9.95 -1.06 -17.07
N GLU A 94 9.67 -2.06 -16.24
CA GLU A 94 9.54 -3.45 -16.71
C GLU A 94 8.29 -3.66 -17.58
N ILE A 95 7.17 -3.04 -17.22
CA ILE A 95 5.92 -3.15 -17.98
C ILE A 95 5.97 -2.33 -19.27
N LEU A 96 6.33 -1.05 -19.19
CA LEU A 96 6.24 -0.10 -20.29
C LEU A 96 7.47 -0.18 -21.22
N GLN A 97 8.59 -0.70 -20.72
CA GLN A 97 9.88 -0.74 -21.41
C GLN A 97 10.31 0.65 -21.98
N ASN A 98 9.87 1.70 -21.30
CA ASN A 98 10.13 3.09 -21.65
C ASN A 98 10.33 3.92 -20.37
N LYS A 99 11.58 4.35 -20.14
CA LYS A 99 11.97 5.09 -18.93
C LYS A 99 11.25 6.44 -18.78
N LEU A 100 10.96 7.11 -19.88
CA LEU A 100 10.25 8.39 -19.82
C LEU A 100 8.80 8.19 -19.34
N LEU A 101 8.10 7.21 -19.89
CA LEU A 101 6.76 6.86 -19.45
C LEU A 101 6.76 6.36 -17.99
N SER A 102 7.81 5.64 -17.58
CA SER A 102 7.98 5.20 -16.19
C SER A 102 8.18 6.37 -15.24
N LEU A 103 8.93 7.39 -15.66
CA LEU A 103 9.07 8.63 -14.90
C LEU A 103 7.71 9.35 -14.78
N PHE A 104 6.97 9.48 -15.88
CA PHE A 104 5.64 10.08 -15.85
C PHE A 104 4.66 9.31 -14.96
N SER A 105 4.74 7.97 -14.92
CA SER A 105 3.92 7.14 -14.02
C SER A 105 4.13 7.49 -12.54
N VAL A 106 5.36 7.86 -12.16
CA VAL A 106 5.65 8.30 -10.78
C VAL A 106 5.26 9.77 -10.56
N LEU A 107 5.59 10.66 -11.51
CA LEU A 107 5.27 12.09 -11.38
C LEU A 107 3.76 12.33 -11.27
N ILE A 108 2.94 11.51 -11.90
CA ILE A 108 1.48 11.61 -11.84
C ILE A 108 0.94 11.28 -10.44
N LEU A 109 1.68 10.52 -9.62
CA LEU A 109 1.28 10.22 -8.23
C LEU A 109 1.26 11.49 -7.37
N GLU A 110 2.05 12.50 -7.70
CA GLU A 110 1.99 13.83 -7.03
C GLU A 110 0.63 14.52 -7.20
N ALA A 111 -0.19 14.14 -8.17
CA ALA A 111 -1.56 14.63 -8.28
C ALA A 111 -2.51 13.99 -7.26
N ILE A 112 -2.06 12.98 -6.52
CA ILE A 112 -2.83 12.30 -5.47
C ILE A 112 -2.28 12.78 -4.13
N TYR A 113 -3.08 13.54 -3.38
CA TYR A 113 -2.64 14.17 -2.13
C TYR A 113 -2.19 13.15 -1.04
N PHE A 114 -2.49 11.88 -1.22
CA PHE A 114 -2.01 10.80 -0.34
C PHE A 114 -0.50 10.56 -0.41
N TYR A 115 0.19 11.06 -1.44
CA TYR A 115 1.64 10.92 -1.58
C TYR A 115 2.42 12.17 -1.15
N ASN A 116 1.71 13.24 -0.77
CA ASN A 116 2.34 14.50 -0.37
C ASN A 116 1.68 15.12 0.88
N PHE A 117 0.51 15.77 0.78
CA PHE A 117 -0.08 16.55 1.86
C PHE A 117 -0.42 15.75 3.13
N THR A 118 -0.75 14.48 3.02
CA THR A 118 -1.08 13.64 4.18
C THR A 118 0.11 12.85 4.72
N THR A 119 1.23 12.81 3.98
CA THR A 119 2.40 12.00 4.34
C THR A 119 3.28 12.57 5.45
N PRO A 120 3.28 13.85 5.80
CA PRO A 120 3.99 14.31 6.99
C PRO A 120 3.54 13.59 8.28
N GLU A 121 2.31 13.11 8.33
CA GLU A 121 1.82 12.25 9.40
C GLU A 121 2.15 10.77 9.11
N PHE A 122 3.25 10.28 9.70
CA PHE A 122 3.53 8.84 9.63
C PHE A 122 2.44 8.07 10.38
N ASN A 123 1.72 7.26 9.66
CA ASN A 123 0.64 6.44 10.19
C ASN A 123 0.58 5.07 9.49
N VAL A 124 -0.37 4.24 9.89
CA VAL A 124 -0.56 2.89 9.32
C VAL A 124 -0.74 2.88 7.80
N ASN A 125 -1.25 3.96 7.21
CA ASN A 125 -1.48 4.02 5.76
C ASN A 125 -0.18 4.30 5.01
N VAL A 126 0.64 5.24 5.50
CA VAL A 126 1.98 5.53 4.97
C VAL A 126 2.90 4.34 5.19
N CYS A 127 2.81 3.70 6.36
CA CYS A 127 3.62 2.52 6.69
C CYS A 127 3.45 1.37 5.69
N GLN A 128 2.29 1.21 5.08
CA GLN A 128 2.05 0.16 4.07
C GLN A 128 2.68 0.44 2.71
N LEU A 129 2.88 1.70 2.33
CA LEU A 129 3.22 2.10 0.96
C LEU A 129 4.40 1.33 0.35
N PRO A 130 5.58 1.25 0.97
CA PRO A 130 6.71 0.54 0.38
C PRO A 130 6.44 -0.96 0.26
N PHE A 131 5.76 -1.55 1.23
CA PHE A 131 5.47 -2.98 1.23
C PHE A 131 4.41 -3.34 0.19
N TRP A 132 3.42 -2.47 -0.02
CA TRP A 132 2.44 -2.63 -1.09
C TRP A 132 3.11 -2.66 -2.46
N SER A 133 3.94 -1.67 -2.77
CA SER A 133 4.65 -1.59 -4.03
C SER A 133 5.64 -2.75 -4.23
N LEU A 134 6.34 -3.18 -3.18
CA LEU A 134 7.26 -4.32 -3.22
C LEU A 134 6.52 -5.64 -3.49
N VAL A 135 5.41 -5.90 -2.81
CA VAL A 135 4.60 -7.10 -3.05
C VAL A 135 4.08 -7.13 -4.48
N VAL A 136 3.59 -6.00 -5.01
CA VAL A 136 3.17 -5.89 -6.42
C VAL A 136 4.34 -6.17 -7.36
N TYR A 137 5.52 -5.58 -7.10
CA TYR A 137 6.69 -5.76 -7.94
C TYR A 137 7.18 -7.22 -8.00
N PHE A 138 7.31 -7.88 -6.84
CA PHE A 138 7.72 -9.29 -6.81
C PHE A 138 6.66 -10.23 -7.36
N SER A 139 5.37 -9.91 -7.18
CA SER A 139 4.28 -10.64 -7.82
C SER A 139 4.32 -10.53 -9.34
N TRP A 140 4.67 -9.34 -9.87
CA TRP A 140 4.92 -9.16 -11.30
C TRP A 140 6.10 -10.01 -11.78
N LYS A 141 7.19 -10.09 -11.02
CA LYS A 141 8.35 -10.93 -11.38
C LYS A 141 7.96 -12.40 -11.52
N ILE A 142 7.19 -12.93 -10.57
CA ILE A 142 6.65 -14.29 -10.67
C ILE A 142 5.68 -14.40 -11.85
N TYR A 143 4.78 -13.42 -12.02
CA TYR A 143 3.79 -13.43 -13.07
C TYR A 143 4.38 -13.40 -14.48
N SER A 144 5.39 -12.59 -14.72
CA SER A 144 6.00 -12.39 -16.04
C SER A 144 7.05 -13.45 -16.39
N SER A 145 7.61 -14.16 -15.41
CA SER A 145 8.63 -15.18 -15.60
C SER A 145 8.02 -16.56 -15.91
N LYS A 146 8.75 -17.38 -16.68
CA LYS A 146 8.44 -18.80 -16.88
C LYS A 146 8.83 -19.64 -15.67
N GLU A 147 9.93 -19.28 -15.00
CA GLU A 147 10.45 -19.97 -13.83
C GLU A 147 10.24 -19.14 -12.57
N ILE A 148 9.73 -19.76 -11.52
CA ILE A 148 9.51 -19.13 -10.21
C ILE A 148 10.83 -19.20 -9.44
N LYS A 149 11.31 -18.02 -9.01
CA LYS A 149 12.48 -17.92 -8.12
C LYS A 149 12.03 -17.97 -6.67
N LEU A 150 12.73 -18.77 -5.85
CA LEU A 150 12.47 -18.86 -4.42
C LEU A 150 12.62 -17.49 -3.72
N SER A 151 13.59 -16.68 -4.16
CA SER A 151 13.79 -15.32 -3.63
C SER A 151 12.59 -14.41 -3.83
N ASP A 152 11.91 -14.52 -4.97
CA ASP A 152 10.73 -13.70 -5.24
C ASP A 152 9.55 -14.14 -4.36
N CYS A 153 9.39 -15.46 -4.14
CA CYS A 153 8.39 -16.01 -3.20
C CYS A 153 8.68 -15.56 -1.77
N PHE A 154 9.95 -15.66 -1.32
CA PHE A 154 10.37 -15.19 -0.01
C PHE A 154 10.06 -13.70 0.18
N CYS A 155 10.40 -12.85 -0.80
CA CYS A 155 10.12 -11.41 -0.75
C CYS A 155 8.61 -11.11 -0.66
N ILE A 156 7.75 -11.84 -1.39
CA ILE A 156 6.30 -11.65 -1.27
C ILE A 156 5.82 -12.02 0.14
N GLY A 157 6.27 -13.15 0.69
CA GLY A 157 5.94 -13.56 2.05
C GLY A 157 6.40 -12.55 3.10
N LEU A 158 7.66 -12.10 3.00
CA LEU A 158 8.27 -11.12 3.90
C LEU A 158 7.54 -9.77 3.87
N PHE A 159 7.46 -9.16 2.68
CA PHE A 159 6.86 -7.84 2.55
C PHE A 159 5.34 -7.89 2.72
N GLY A 160 4.69 -9.01 2.37
CA GLY A 160 3.30 -9.28 2.65
C GLY A 160 3.01 -9.30 4.15
N ALA A 161 3.84 -9.99 4.94
CA ALA A 161 3.72 -10.03 6.40
C ALA A 161 3.95 -8.65 7.03
N ILE A 162 5.00 -7.94 6.65
CA ILE A 162 5.29 -6.60 7.19
C ILE A 162 4.17 -5.61 6.81
N GLY A 163 3.68 -5.65 5.57
CA GLY A 163 2.54 -4.83 5.14
C GLY A 163 1.26 -5.14 5.91
N PHE A 164 0.95 -6.41 6.16
CA PHE A 164 -0.20 -6.82 6.97
C PHE A 164 -0.03 -6.42 8.45
N LEU A 165 1.18 -6.57 9.00
CA LEU A 165 1.53 -6.10 10.35
C LEU A 165 1.56 -4.57 10.46
N SER A 166 1.59 -3.84 9.35
CA SER A 166 1.39 -2.39 9.35
C SER A 166 -0.09 -2.03 9.41
N LYS A 167 -0.94 -2.76 8.69
CA LYS A 167 -2.40 -2.61 8.72
C LYS A 167 -3.11 -3.79 8.08
N TYR A 168 -4.18 -4.30 8.72
CA TYR A 168 -4.93 -5.45 8.22
C TYR A 168 -5.57 -5.26 6.83
N LEU A 169 -5.83 -4.01 6.41
CA LEU A 169 -6.36 -3.72 5.07
C LEU A 169 -5.42 -4.16 3.93
N PHE A 170 -4.16 -4.45 4.24
CA PHE A 170 -3.21 -5.06 3.30
C PHE A 170 -3.72 -6.40 2.75
N VAL A 171 -4.62 -7.06 3.46
CA VAL A 171 -5.27 -8.31 3.02
C VAL A 171 -5.94 -8.19 1.66
N TYR A 172 -6.46 -7.02 1.30
CA TYR A 172 -7.12 -6.82 0.00
C TYR A 172 -6.15 -6.97 -1.18
N LEU A 173 -4.90 -6.50 -1.03
CA LEU A 173 -3.86 -6.74 -2.03
C LEU A 173 -3.49 -8.23 -2.09
N LEU A 174 -3.24 -8.86 -0.94
CA LEU A 174 -2.87 -10.28 -0.87
C LEU A 174 -3.96 -11.18 -1.46
N ALA A 175 -5.23 -10.89 -1.14
CA ALA A 175 -6.39 -11.60 -1.72
C ALA A 175 -6.46 -11.40 -3.25
N SER A 176 -6.20 -10.20 -3.74
CA SER A 176 -6.23 -9.90 -5.18
C SER A 176 -5.13 -10.65 -5.93
N ILE A 177 -3.92 -10.71 -5.36
CA ILE A 177 -2.81 -11.47 -5.93
C ILE A 177 -3.13 -12.98 -5.90
N PHE A 178 -3.64 -13.49 -4.78
CA PHE A 178 -4.08 -14.88 -4.67
C PHE A 178 -5.13 -15.23 -5.74
N LEU A 179 -6.16 -14.40 -5.90
CA LEU A 179 -7.20 -14.60 -6.90
C LEU A 179 -6.66 -14.54 -8.33
N LEU A 180 -5.68 -13.68 -8.62
CA LEU A 180 -5.01 -13.64 -9.91
C LEU A 180 -4.31 -14.97 -10.21
N PHE A 181 -3.49 -15.46 -9.28
CA PHE A 181 -2.78 -16.73 -9.49
C PHE A 181 -3.74 -17.93 -9.52
N ALA A 182 -4.77 -17.95 -8.69
CA ALA A 182 -5.82 -18.97 -8.73
C ALA A 182 -6.54 -18.97 -10.09
N TYR A 183 -6.90 -17.81 -10.63
CA TYR A 183 -7.48 -17.66 -11.97
C TYR A 183 -6.56 -18.23 -13.06
N LEU A 184 -5.26 -17.93 -13.01
CA LEU A 184 -4.30 -18.41 -14.00
C LEU A 184 -4.07 -19.93 -13.94
N ILE A 185 -4.09 -20.50 -12.75
CA ILE A 185 -3.82 -21.93 -12.53
C ILE A 185 -5.07 -22.78 -12.81
N PHE A 186 -6.21 -22.40 -12.24
CA PHE A 186 -7.41 -23.26 -12.24
C PHE A 186 -8.39 -22.96 -13.39
N ILE A 187 -8.52 -21.67 -13.79
CA ILE A 187 -9.51 -21.24 -14.79
C ILE A 187 -8.85 -21.13 -16.16
N LYS A 188 -7.87 -20.25 -16.29
CA LYS A 188 -7.21 -19.97 -17.57
C LYS A 188 -6.23 -21.08 -17.97
N LYS A 189 -5.71 -21.82 -16.99
CA LYS A 189 -4.73 -22.91 -17.16
C LYS A 189 -3.45 -22.50 -17.91
N ASP A 190 -3.12 -21.22 -17.86
CA ASP A 190 -1.91 -20.65 -18.44
C ASP A 190 -0.66 -20.95 -17.59
N ARG A 191 -0.86 -21.41 -16.36
CA ARG A 191 0.21 -21.68 -15.39
C ARG A 191 -0.05 -22.96 -14.62
N LYS A 192 1.00 -23.72 -14.35
CA LYS A 192 0.94 -24.90 -13.47
C LYS A 192 1.15 -24.43 -12.02
N PHE A 193 0.55 -25.17 -11.08
CA PHE A 193 0.85 -25.00 -9.67
C PHE A 193 2.32 -25.38 -9.40
N ASP A 194 3.03 -24.57 -8.61
CA ASP A 194 4.41 -24.81 -8.19
C ASP A 194 4.47 -24.80 -6.66
N PHE A 195 5.10 -25.80 -6.06
CA PHE A 195 5.25 -25.92 -4.60
C PHE A 195 6.03 -24.73 -3.99
N LYS A 196 6.80 -23.99 -4.77
CA LYS A 196 7.48 -22.78 -4.32
C LYS A 196 6.53 -21.71 -3.79
N TYR A 197 5.25 -21.72 -4.20
CA TYR A 197 4.24 -20.84 -3.63
C TYR A 197 4.02 -21.04 -2.13
N PHE A 198 4.28 -22.24 -1.58
CA PHE A 198 4.17 -22.45 -0.14
C PHE A 198 5.17 -21.63 0.68
N ILE A 199 6.32 -21.26 0.11
CA ILE A 199 7.28 -20.38 0.77
C ILE A 199 6.67 -19.01 1.09
N ILE A 200 5.80 -18.49 0.21
CA ILE A 200 5.08 -17.23 0.48
C ILE A 200 4.26 -17.37 1.77
N LEU A 201 3.50 -18.45 1.86
CA LEU A 201 2.62 -18.72 3.01
C LEU A 201 3.43 -19.00 4.27
N GLU A 202 4.48 -19.83 4.17
CA GLU A 202 5.35 -20.18 5.29
C GLU A 202 6.01 -18.96 5.91
N VAL A 203 6.68 -18.13 5.09
CA VAL A 203 7.34 -16.89 5.55
C VAL A 203 6.32 -15.93 6.14
N PHE A 204 5.16 -15.77 5.48
CA PHE A 204 4.09 -14.91 5.96
C PHE A 204 3.59 -15.35 7.34
N ILE A 205 3.26 -16.64 7.52
CA ILE A 205 2.74 -17.17 8.79
C ILE A 205 3.81 -17.06 9.89
N VAL A 206 5.05 -17.47 9.63
CA VAL A 206 6.12 -17.43 10.62
C VAL A 206 6.29 -16.02 11.19
N LEU A 207 6.26 -15.00 10.33
CA LEU A 207 6.37 -13.60 10.76
C LEU A 207 5.13 -13.08 11.49
N LEU A 208 3.96 -13.68 11.25
CA LEU A 208 2.74 -13.30 11.96
C LEU A 208 2.60 -13.98 13.32
N VAL A 209 3.26 -15.10 13.57
CA VAL A 209 3.10 -15.88 14.83
C VAL A 209 3.18 -15.01 16.09
N PRO A 210 4.19 -14.13 16.27
CA PRO A 210 4.27 -13.32 17.49
C PRO A 210 3.03 -12.43 17.68
N HIS A 211 2.54 -11.83 16.59
CA HIS A 211 1.33 -11.01 16.62
C HIS A 211 0.07 -11.83 16.91
N LEU A 212 -0.05 -13.03 16.33
CA LEU A 212 -1.19 -13.91 16.57
C LEU A 212 -1.23 -14.40 18.03
N VAL A 213 -0.07 -14.71 18.61
CA VAL A 213 0.04 -15.05 20.05
C VAL A 213 -0.38 -13.86 20.90
N TRP A 214 0.09 -12.65 20.57
CA TRP A 214 -0.30 -11.44 21.26
C TRP A 214 -1.81 -11.17 21.16
N LEU A 215 -2.40 -11.31 19.96
CA LEU A 215 -3.85 -11.15 19.74
C LEU A 215 -4.67 -12.10 20.61
N TYR A 216 -4.26 -13.38 20.67
CA TYR A 216 -4.94 -14.38 21.50
C TYR A 216 -4.86 -14.01 22.99
N GLY A 217 -3.70 -13.54 23.47
CA GLY A 217 -3.50 -13.11 24.85
C GLY A 217 -4.19 -11.79 25.22
N ASN A 218 -4.66 -11.02 24.22
CA ASN A 218 -5.33 -9.73 24.40
C ASN A 218 -6.77 -9.72 23.83
N ASP A 219 -7.45 -10.87 23.85
CA ASP A 219 -8.87 -11.00 23.49
C ASP A 219 -9.23 -10.39 22.11
N PHE A 220 -8.29 -10.45 21.16
CA PHE A 220 -8.44 -9.91 19.79
C PHE A 220 -8.85 -8.43 19.73
N ILE A 221 -8.43 -7.63 20.72
CA ILE A 221 -8.83 -6.23 20.92
C ILE A 221 -8.66 -5.38 19.66
N THR A 222 -7.57 -5.57 18.91
CA THR A 222 -7.29 -4.82 17.68
C THR A 222 -8.33 -5.11 16.58
N ILE A 223 -8.75 -6.36 16.46
CA ILE A 223 -9.77 -6.77 15.48
C ILE A 223 -11.12 -6.18 15.87
N PHE A 224 -11.51 -6.31 17.14
CA PHE A 224 -12.78 -5.74 17.63
C PHE A 224 -12.80 -4.21 17.51
N TYR A 225 -11.68 -3.54 17.79
CA TYR A 225 -11.58 -2.11 17.54
C TYR A 225 -11.83 -1.74 16.07
N GLY A 226 -11.21 -2.47 15.13
CA GLY A 226 -11.42 -2.27 13.70
C GLY A 226 -12.88 -2.44 13.30
N LEU A 227 -13.51 -3.52 13.73
CA LEU A 227 -14.94 -3.80 13.47
C LEU A 227 -15.86 -2.71 14.07
N LYS A 228 -15.61 -2.30 15.32
CA LYS A 228 -16.39 -1.23 15.98
C LYS A 228 -16.23 0.10 15.24
N ARG A 229 -15.04 0.41 14.73
CA ARG A 229 -14.76 1.66 14.02
C ARG A 229 -15.43 1.76 12.65
N THR A 230 -15.78 0.63 12.03
CA THR A 230 -16.49 0.56 10.75
C THR A 230 -18.01 0.61 10.90
N GLY A 231 -18.56 0.57 12.13
CA GLY A 231 -19.98 0.58 12.43
C GLY A 231 -20.54 -0.83 12.58
N LEU A 232 -20.73 -1.28 13.83
CA LEU A 232 -21.24 -2.64 14.15
C LEU A 232 -22.75 -2.80 14.01
N GLU A 233 -23.51 -1.71 13.90
CA GLU A 233 -24.97 -1.72 13.76
C GLU A 233 -25.40 -1.03 12.46
N PRO A 234 -25.19 -1.67 11.31
CA PRO A 234 -25.59 -1.09 10.04
C PRO A 234 -27.12 -1.14 9.89
N ASN A 235 -27.71 0.01 9.56
CA ASN A 235 -29.05 0.05 8.99
C ASN A 235 -29.00 -0.50 7.55
N LEU A 236 -30.10 -1.10 7.07
CA LEU A 236 -30.19 -1.62 5.68
C LEU A 236 -29.79 -0.58 4.62
N ILE A 237 -30.06 0.70 4.85
CA ILE A 237 -29.66 1.79 3.96
C ILE A 237 -28.14 1.88 3.85
N ASN A 238 -27.39 1.62 4.91
CA ASN A 238 -25.93 1.71 4.94
C ASN A 238 -25.25 0.75 3.95
N HIS A 239 -25.85 -0.40 3.66
CA HIS A 239 -25.34 -1.37 2.69
C HIS A 239 -25.28 -0.82 1.26
N PHE A 240 -26.08 0.19 0.94
CA PHE A 240 -26.09 0.88 -0.36
C PHE A 240 -25.41 2.25 -0.28
N GLU A 241 -25.70 3.03 0.76
CA GLU A 241 -25.21 4.39 0.91
C GLU A 241 -23.69 4.44 1.09
N GLN A 242 -23.12 3.61 1.98
CA GLN A 242 -21.70 3.68 2.31
C GLN A 242 -20.77 3.34 1.13
N PRO A 243 -20.99 2.28 0.33
CA PRO A 243 -20.18 2.01 -0.87
C PRO A 243 -20.27 3.13 -1.90
N ILE A 244 -21.47 3.70 -2.11
CA ILE A 244 -21.68 4.79 -3.08
C ILE A 244 -20.95 6.06 -2.61
N LEU A 245 -21.12 6.47 -1.36
CA LEU A 245 -20.43 7.63 -0.80
C LEU A 245 -18.92 7.45 -0.81
N PHE A 246 -18.45 6.24 -0.51
CA PHE A 246 -17.02 5.92 -0.59
C PHE A 246 -16.51 6.13 -2.03
N LEU A 247 -17.19 5.54 -3.03
CA LEU A 247 -16.78 5.64 -4.43
C LEU A 247 -16.77 7.10 -4.91
N LEU A 248 -17.80 7.87 -4.58
CA LEU A 248 -17.87 9.30 -4.94
C LEU A 248 -16.71 10.10 -4.33
N LYS A 249 -16.36 9.81 -3.06
CA LYS A 249 -15.20 10.44 -2.41
C LYS A 249 -13.88 10.08 -3.10
N GLN A 250 -13.70 8.82 -3.50
CA GLN A 250 -12.50 8.41 -4.22
C GLN A 250 -12.40 9.11 -5.59
N LEU A 251 -13.49 9.18 -6.35
CA LEU A 251 -13.51 9.92 -7.60
C LEU A 251 -13.16 11.40 -7.39
N GLY A 252 -13.68 12.04 -6.33
CA GLY A 252 -13.34 13.42 -6.00
C GLY A 252 -11.85 13.63 -5.70
N ILE A 253 -11.24 12.72 -4.94
CA ILE A 253 -9.81 12.77 -4.60
C ILE A 253 -8.94 12.58 -5.84
N LEU A 254 -9.35 11.71 -6.75
CA LEU A 254 -8.60 11.40 -7.96
C LEU A 254 -8.83 12.40 -9.10
N LEU A 255 -9.66 13.44 -8.94
CA LEU A 255 -9.90 14.45 -9.99
C LEU A 255 -8.59 15.08 -10.53
N PRO A 256 -7.63 15.54 -9.71
CA PRO A 256 -6.37 16.06 -10.23
C PRO A 256 -5.57 15.04 -11.02
N PHE A 257 -5.53 13.79 -10.54
CA PHE A 257 -4.90 12.68 -11.24
C PHE A 257 -5.56 12.40 -12.61
N PHE A 258 -6.89 12.33 -12.67
CA PHE A 258 -7.62 12.14 -13.92
C PHE A 258 -7.41 13.29 -14.88
N PHE A 259 -7.37 14.54 -14.39
CA PHE A 259 -7.11 15.70 -15.21
C PHE A 259 -5.71 15.66 -15.83
N LEU A 260 -4.67 15.40 -15.06
CA LEU A 260 -3.29 15.26 -15.57
C LEU A 260 -3.18 14.08 -16.55
N THR A 261 -3.77 12.94 -16.22
CA THR A 261 -3.78 11.78 -17.09
C THR A 261 -4.48 12.09 -18.42
N TRP A 262 -5.62 12.78 -18.37
CA TRP A 262 -6.33 13.20 -19.59
C TRP A 262 -5.49 14.10 -20.48
N LEU A 263 -4.76 15.06 -19.92
CA LEU A 263 -3.86 15.93 -20.68
C LEU A 263 -2.75 15.14 -21.40
N LEU A 264 -2.20 14.12 -20.74
CA LEU A 264 -1.14 13.27 -21.30
C LEU A 264 -1.67 12.30 -22.38
N VAL A 265 -2.90 11.78 -22.19
CA VAL A 265 -3.48 10.70 -23.01
C VAL A 265 -4.41 11.21 -24.11
N LYS A 266 -4.65 12.54 -24.19
CA LYS A 266 -5.60 13.19 -25.10
C LYS A 266 -5.54 12.73 -26.57
N LYS A 267 -4.40 12.19 -27.00
CA LYS A 267 -4.19 11.69 -28.38
C LYS A 267 -4.07 10.15 -28.47
N ILE A 268 -4.19 9.43 -27.36
CA ILE A 268 -3.97 7.99 -27.33
C ILE A 268 -5.32 7.27 -27.45
N LYS A 269 -5.45 6.43 -28.47
CA LYS A 269 -6.61 5.53 -28.59
C LYS A 269 -6.41 4.34 -27.65
N ILE A 270 -7.17 4.29 -26.56
CA ILE A 270 -7.14 3.19 -25.61
C ILE A 270 -7.85 1.99 -26.24
N LYS A 271 -7.09 0.91 -26.49
CA LYS A 271 -7.64 -0.40 -26.89
C LYS A 271 -7.55 -1.34 -25.70
N LEU A 272 -8.68 -1.65 -25.09
CA LEU A 272 -8.74 -2.65 -24.02
C LEU A 272 -8.68 -4.05 -24.64
N ASN A 273 -7.57 -4.73 -24.44
CA ASN A 273 -7.41 -6.14 -24.81
C ASN A 273 -7.23 -6.98 -23.54
N ILE A 274 -8.28 -7.64 -23.09
CA ILE A 274 -8.28 -8.48 -21.86
C ILE A 274 -7.31 -9.66 -21.99
N ASN A 275 -6.92 -10.05 -23.20
CA ASN A 275 -5.93 -11.10 -23.43
C ASN A 275 -4.48 -10.60 -23.23
N ASP A 276 -4.27 -9.27 -23.12
CA ASP A 276 -2.96 -8.73 -22.78
C ASP A 276 -2.63 -9.07 -21.32
N LYS A 277 -1.55 -9.86 -21.15
CA LYS A 277 -1.07 -10.28 -19.81
C LYS A 277 -0.72 -9.11 -18.90
N LYS A 278 -0.16 -8.02 -19.45
CA LYS A 278 0.18 -6.83 -18.68
C LYS A 278 -1.07 -6.13 -18.15
N LEU A 279 -2.05 -5.95 -19.06
CA LEU A 279 -3.33 -5.34 -18.68
C LEU A 279 -4.06 -6.20 -17.64
N LEU A 280 -4.11 -7.53 -17.82
CA LEU A 280 -4.74 -8.43 -16.86
C LEU A 280 -4.12 -8.29 -15.47
N PHE A 281 -2.78 -8.31 -15.37
CA PHE A 281 -2.09 -8.10 -14.11
C PHE A 281 -2.47 -6.76 -13.46
N LEU A 282 -2.41 -5.67 -14.22
CA LEU A 282 -2.73 -4.32 -13.73
C LEU A 282 -4.19 -4.21 -13.26
N LEU A 283 -5.14 -4.85 -13.94
CA LEU A 283 -6.55 -4.85 -13.52
C LEU A 283 -6.72 -5.56 -12.17
N PHE A 284 -6.07 -6.72 -11.99
CA PHE A 284 -6.16 -7.45 -10.73
C PHE A 284 -5.53 -6.70 -9.55
N ILE A 285 -4.37 -6.07 -9.73
CA ILE A 285 -3.69 -5.41 -8.62
C ILE A 285 -4.25 -4.02 -8.28
N ASN A 286 -4.88 -3.32 -9.24
CA ASN A 286 -5.41 -1.98 -9.00
C ASN A 286 -6.93 -1.96 -8.76
N LEU A 287 -7.71 -2.68 -9.57
CA LEU A 287 -9.17 -2.62 -9.47
C LEU A 287 -9.75 -3.64 -8.50
N LEU A 288 -9.17 -4.84 -8.42
CA LEU A 288 -9.73 -5.89 -7.58
C LEU A 288 -9.65 -5.55 -6.08
N PRO A 289 -8.55 -4.97 -5.52
CA PRO A 289 -8.55 -4.54 -4.12
C PRO A 289 -9.65 -3.51 -3.82
N ILE A 290 -9.87 -2.55 -4.74
CA ILE A 290 -10.93 -1.55 -4.60
C ILE A 290 -12.32 -2.21 -4.66
N PHE A 291 -12.51 -3.16 -5.57
CA PHE A 291 -13.75 -3.90 -5.66
C PHE A 291 -14.02 -4.72 -4.39
N LEU A 292 -13.00 -5.41 -3.86
CA LEU A 292 -13.13 -6.20 -2.63
C LEU A 292 -13.50 -5.34 -1.41
N ILE A 293 -12.90 -4.15 -1.26
CA ILE A 293 -13.24 -3.24 -0.16
C ILE A 293 -14.66 -2.66 -0.32
N LEU A 294 -15.08 -2.35 -1.56
CA LEU A 294 -16.46 -1.95 -1.86
C LEU A 294 -17.45 -3.07 -1.53
N LEU A 295 -17.12 -4.29 -1.92
CA LEU A 295 -17.93 -5.48 -1.61
C LEU A 295 -18.05 -5.68 -0.09
N THR A 296 -16.95 -5.54 0.65
CA THR A 296 -16.97 -5.60 2.12
C THR A 296 -17.88 -4.50 2.71
N SER A 297 -17.79 -3.27 2.20
CA SER A 297 -18.67 -2.16 2.61
C SER A 297 -20.13 -2.47 2.32
N ALA A 298 -20.44 -3.03 1.14
CA ALA A 298 -21.80 -3.39 0.77
C ALA A 298 -22.37 -4.53 1.61
N ILE A 299 -21.58 -5.57 1.88
CA ILE A 299 -22.02 -6.73 2.68
C ILE A 299 -22.18 -6.37 4.15
N MET A 300 -21.28 -5.56 4.71
CA MET A 300 -21.26 -5.23 6.14
C MET A 300 -21.97 -3.91 6.48
N GLY A 301 -22.42 -3.12 5.49
CA GLY A 301 -22.94 -1.78 5.71
C GLY A 301 -21.89 -0.83 6.33
N SER A 302 -20.60 -1.14 6.17
CA SER A 302 -19.52 -0.52 6.90
C SER A 302 -19.01 0.76 6.22
N LYS A 303 -18.67 1.77 7.04
CA LYS A 303 -18.10 3.03 6.57
C LYS A 303 -16.58 2.88 6.34
N ILE A 304 -16.16 3.03 5.10
CA ILE A 304 -14.73 3.06 4.73
C ILE A 304 -14.22 4.51 4.81
N ARG A 305 -13.12 4.72 5.52
CA ARG A 305 -12.49 6.05 5.59
C ARG A 305 -11.63 6.28 4.34
N THR A 306 -11.73 7.47 3.78
CA THR A 306 -11.05 7.87 2.56
C THR A 306 -9.52 7.69 2.64
N MET A 307 -8.91 8.07 3.76
CA MET A 307 -7.47 7.95 3.99
C MET A 307 -6.95 6.50 4.02
N TRP A 308 -7.84 5.52 4.18
CA TRP A 308 -7.43 4.11 4.15
C TRP A 308 -7.01 3.64 2.77
N MET A 309 -7.34 4.43 1.73
CA MET A 309 -7.03 4.11 0.33
C MET A 309 -5.62 4.55 -0.11
N THR A 310 -4.85 5.17 0.78
CA THR A 310 -3.49 5.64 0.47
C THR A 310 -2.65 4.64 -0.35
N PRO A 311 -2.53 3.36 0.01
CA PRO A 311 -1.72 2.41 -0.77
C PRO A 311 -2.43 1.81 -1.98
N PHE A 312 -3.72 2.09 -2.22
CA PHE A 312 -4.51 1.45 -3.29
C PHE A 312 -4.34 2.13 -4.67
N TYR A 313 -3.67 3.28 -4.73
CA TYR A 313 -3.50 4.07 -5.96
C TYR A 313 -2.10 4.10 -6.50
#